data_e72dbc471271a76ecd1c3c851a786d38
#
_entry.id   e72dbc471271a76ecd1c3c851a786d38
#
_cell.length_a   1.000
_cell.length_b   1.000
_cell.length_c   1.000
_cell.angle_alpha   90.00
_cell.angle_beta   90.00
_cell.angle_gamma   90.00
#
_symmetry.space_group_name_H-M   'P 1'
#
loop_
_entity.id
_entity.type
_entity.pdbx_description
1 polymer ?
#
loop_
_entity_poly.entity_id
_entity_poly.type
_entity_poly.pdbx_seq_one_letter_code
_entity_poly.pdbx_strand_id
1 'polypeptide(L)'
;MREEKEKIIKSVLGRNYSSGKELLFHCPFCNHHKKKLSVNVDKGVFKCWICDKSGSSLGYLINKFGSSKDREHWKKFETSVDVSSYEDLFSPPDEPVEQRIDLPKEFVSLTGKTTHKGHFPALRYLKERGITRDHIMRWKIGYCADGEFAGRIIIPSFNKDGWVDYYVARSWGFEWPRYKNPPISRDIIFNELYLNWDEEVVIVEGVFDAIKAGNAIPLLGSTLREGSVIFEALVKNNARVLLALDADAQRKSQSIARILSFYGIETYAIDTTGFEDVGAMPKDEFKVRKENASFNGKDNYLLEKLLSI
;
A
#
# COMPACT_ATOMS: atom_id res chain seq x y z
N MET A 1 30.04 -17.09 -0.65
CA MET A 1 29.19 -17.01 0.54
C MET A 1 27.71 -16.86 0.21
N ARG A 2 27.25 -15.79 -0.49
CA ARG A 2 25.81 -15.60 -0.83
C ARG A 2 25.28 -16.75 -1.69
N GLU A 3 25.93 -17.08 -2.77
CA GLU A 3 25.53 -18.17 -3.69
C GLU A 3 25.40 -19.54 -3.00
N GLU A 4 26.30 -19.83 -2.06
CA GLU A 4 26.23 -21.08 -1.30
C GLU A 4 25.04 -21.11 -0.34
N LYS A 5 24.77 -19.99 0.36
CA LYS A 5 23.56 -19.85 1.18
C LYS A 5 22.31 -20.02 0.33
N GLU A 6 22.25 -19.38 -0.84
CA GLU A 6 21.11 -19.53 -1.77
C GLU A 6 20.94 -20.98 -2.25
N LYS A 7 22.00 -21.72 -2.51
CA LYS A 7 21.93 -23.14 -2.90
C LYS A 7 21.27 -23.98 -1.80
N ILE A 8 21.67 -23.77 -0.54
CA ILE A 8 21.09 -24.49 0.60
C ILE A 8 19.62 -24.12 0.79
N ILE A 9 19.27 -22.83 0.72
CA ILE A 9 17.90 -22.37 0.84
C ILE A 9 17.01 -22.95 -0.27
N LYS A 10 17.50 -22.98 -1.51
CA LYS A 10 16.82 -23.60 -2.65
C LYS A 10 16.68 -25.13 -2.51
N SER A 11 17.66 -25.79 -1.89
CA SER A 11 17.55 -27.22 -1.55
C SER A 11 16.41 -27.47 -0.57
N VAL A 12 16.24 -26.62 0.43
CA VAL A 12 15.24 -26.76 1.50
C VAL A 12 13.85 -26.34 1.07
N LEU A 13 13.72 -25.18 0.37
CA LEU A 13 12.43 -24.57 0.05
C LEU A 13 11.98 -24.82 -1.41
N GLY A 14 12.83 -25.42 -2.23
CA GLY A 14 12.52 -25.78 -3.62
C GLY A 14 12.67 -24.63 -4.61
N ARG A 15 11.89 -24.70 -5.71
CA ARG A 15 11.97 -23.71 -6.79
C ARG A 15 11.49 -22.33 -6.33
N ASN A 16 12.27 -21.29 -6.65
CA ASN A 16 12.01 -19.90 -6.32
C ASN A 16 11.73 -19.03 -7.56
N TYR A 17 11.19 -17.84 -7.32
CA TYR A 17 11.32 -16.68 -8.19
C TYR A 17 12.28 -15.68 -7.53
N SER A 18 13.00 -14.89 -8.33
CA SER A 18 13.88 -13.83 -7.82
C SER A 18 13.25 -12.47 -8.11
N SER A 19 13.16 -11.61 -7.10
CA SER A 19 12.75 -10.23 -7.20
C SER A 19 13.81 -9.35 -6.54
N GLY A 20 14.70 -8.78 -7.35
CA GLY A 20 15.83 -8.01 -6.84
C GLY A 20 16.71 -8.83 -5.88
N LYS A 21 16.72 -8.45 -4.60
CA LYS A 21 17.46 -9.14 -3.54
C LYS A 21 16.65 -10.25 -2.84
N GLU A 22 15.35 -10.34 -3.13
CA GLU A 22 14.44 -11.29 -2.51
C GLU A 22 14.28 -12.58 -3.35
N LEU A 23 14.20 -13.70 -2.67
CA LEU A 23 13.86 -15.00 -3.24
C LEU A 23 12.46 -15.40 -2.74
N LEU A 24 11.53 -15.70 -3.65
CA LEU A 24 10.16 -16.06 -3.32
C LEU A 24 9.96 -17.57 -3.42
N PHE A 25 9.45 -18.17 -2.36
CA PHE A 25 9.18 -19.61 -2.24
C PHE A 25 7.73 -19.88 -1.86
N HIS A 26 7.29 -21.13 -2.02
CA HIS A 26 6.10 -21.62 -1.32
C HIS A 26 6.39 -21.65 0.17
N CYS A 27 5.44 -21.19 0.97
CA CYS A 27 5.61 -21.16 2.41
C CYS A 27 5.41 -22.57 3.01
N PRO A 28 6.42 -23.14 3.68
CA PRO A 28 6.28 -24.48 4.28
C PRO A 28 5.45 -24.47 5.58
N PHE A 29 5.06 -23.29 6.09
CA PHE A 29 4.22 -23.17 7.28
C PHE A 29 2.72 -23.23 6.97
N CYS A 30 2.28 -22.56 5.90
CA CYS A 30 0.86 -22.48 5.51
C CYS A 30 0.53 -23.20 4.21
N ASN A 31 1.53 -23.70 3.48
CA ASN A 31 1.38 -24.43 2.22
C ASN A 31 0.52 -23.71 1.17
N HIS A 32 0.56 -22.36 1.17
CA HIS A 32 -0.20 -21.56 0.21
C HIS A 32 0.24 -21.89 -1.22
N HIS A 33 -0.73 -21.98 -2.14
CA HIS A 33 -0.52 -22.39 -3.54
C HIS A 33 0.34 -21.42 -4.36
N LYS A 34 0.47 -20.15 -3.95
CA LYS A 34 1.37 -19.16 -4.57
C LYS A 34 2.65 -19.00 -3.73
N LYS A 35 3.74 -18.58 -4.36
CA LYS A 35 5.02 -18.30 -3.69
C LYS A 35 4.94 -16.96 -2.95
N LYS A 36 4.63 -17.01 -1.67
CA LYS A 36 4.40 -15.86 -0.79
C LYS A 36 5.40 -15.77 0.37
N LEU A 37 6.36 -16.71 0.46
CA LEU A 37 7.47 -16.62 1.41
C LEU A 37 8.62 -15.87 0.74
N SER A 38 8.89 -14.66 1.19
CA SER A 38 10.05 -13.85 0.81
C SER A 38 11.23 -14.18 1.71
N VAL A 39 12.41 -14.37 1.11
CA VAL A 39 13.67 -14.66 1.79
C VAL A 39 14.75 -13.71 1.28
N ASN A 40 15.30 -12.89 2.18
CA ASN A 40 16.44 -12.03 1.89
C ASN A 40 17.72 -12.68 2.44
N VAL A 41 18.53 -13.19 1.54
CA VAL A 41 19.76 -13.92 1.91
C VAL A 41 20.83 -13.01 2.50
N ASP A 42 20.92 -11.76 2.03
CA ASP A 42 21.91 -10.78 2.49
C ASP A 42 21.61 -10.31 3.92
N LYS A 43 20.34 -10.06 4.20
CA LYS A 43 19.86 -9.64 5.54
C LYS A 43 19.68 -10.83 6.49
N GLY A 44 19.61 -12.06 5.97
CA GLY A 44 19.36 -13.24 6.78
C GLY A 44 17.93 -13.39 7.28
N VAL A 45 16.94 -12.71 6.67
CA VAL A 45 15.55 -12.64 7.14
C VAL A 45 14.59 -13.30 6.17
N PHE A 46 13.39 -13.69 6.68
CA PHE A 46 12.30 -14.17 5.86
C PHE A 46 10.94 -13.68 6.39
N LYS A 47 9.94 -13.57 5.49
CA LYS A 47 8.53 -13.27 5.84
C LYS A 47 7.60 -13.96 4.86
N CYS A 48 6.55 -14.61 5.37
CA CYS A 48 5.41 -15.06 4.58
C CYS A 48 4.32 -14.01 4.60
N TRP A 49 3.90 -13.55 3.44
CA TRP A 49 2.86 -12.52 3.27
C TRP A 49 1.42 -13.02 3.48
N ILE A 50 1.23 -14.33 3.72
CA ILE A 50 -0.09 -14.92 3.94
C ILE A 50 -0.32 -15.27 5.43
N CYS A 51 0.63 -15.97 6.06
CA CYS A 51 0.49 -16.39 7.45
C CYS A 51 1.29 -15.55 8.42
N ASP A 52 1.89 -14.46 7.97
CA ASP A 52 2.73 -13.51 8.70
C ASP A 52 3.93 -14.15 9.43
N LYS A 53 4.22 -15.43 9.18
CA LYS A 53 5.39 -16.12 9.77
C LYS A 53 6.65 -15.46 9.23
N SER A 54 7.44 -14.90 10.12
CA SER A 54 8.69 -14.21 9.82
C SER A 54 9.80 -14.66 10.76
N GLY A 55 11.04 -14.28 10.45
CA GLY A 55 12.19 -14.51 11.31
C GLY A 55 13.43 -13.79 10.83
N SER A 56 14.30 -13.44 11.78
CA SER A 56 15.58 -12.77 11.57
C SER A 56 16.75 -13.74 11.37
N SER A 57 16.49 -15.05 11.31
CA SER A 57 17.50 -16.07 11.06
C SER A 57 17.03 -17.09 10.04
N LEU A 58 17.78 -17.23 8.94
CA LEU A 58 17.54 -18.28 7.95
C LEU A 58 17.90 -19.66 8.48
N GLY A 59 18.78 -19.75 9.48
CA GLY A 59 19.08 -21.00 10.18
C GLY A 59 17.86 -21.68 10.76
N TYR A 60 16.85 -20.90 11.20
CA TYR A 60 15.57 -21.44 11.66
C TYR A 60 14.85 -22.25 10.57
N LEU A 61 14.79 -21.73 9.33
CA LEU A 61 14.18 -22.45 8.21
C LEU A 61 14.93 -23.73 7.88
N ILE A 62 16.27 -23.64 7.86
CA ILE A 62 17.15 -24.78 7.56
C ILE A 62 17.04 -25.85 8.65
N ASN A 63 17.04 -25.45 9.93
CA ASN A 63 16.91 -26.37 11.05
C ASN A 63 15.56 -27.06 11.09
N LYS A 64 14.48 -26.35 10.71
CA LYS A 64 13.11 -26.89 10.76
C LYS A 64 12.77 -27.76 9.56
N PHE A 65 13.17 -27.37 8.36
CA PHE A 65 12.71 -27.99 7.10
C PHE A 65 13.84 -28.65 6.29
N GLY A 66 15.11 -28.37 6.60
CA GLY A 66 16.26 -28.89 5.90
C GLY A 66 16.58 -30.34 6.27
N SER A 67 17.28 -31.02 5.37
CA SER A 67 17.87 -32.33 5.63
C SER A 67 19.08 -32.21 6.60
N SER A 68 19.54 -33.35 7.13
CA SER A 68 20.76 -33.38 7.96
C SER A 68 21.97 -32.79 7.23
N LYS A 69 22.07 -33.01 5.91
CA LYS A 69 23.12 -32.48 5.05
C LYS A 69 23.01 -30.96 4.90
N ASP A 70 21.81 -30.41 4.74
CA ASP A 70 21.58 -28.97 4.64
C ASP A 70 21.94 -28.25 5.94
N ARG A 71 21.57 -28.84 7.08
CA ARG A 71 21.91 -28.32 8.42
C ARG A 71 23.43 -28.32 8.66
N GLU A 72 24.12 -29.39 8.30
CA GLU A 72 25.58 -29.49 8.42
C GLU A 72 26.29 -28.44 7.56
N HIS A 73 25.85 -28.28 6.30
CA HIS A 73 26.41 -27.25 5.40
C HIS A 73 26.10 -25.83 5.92
N TRP A 74 24.95 -25.59 6.51
CA TRP A 74 24.57 -24.28 7.04
C TRP A 74 25.40 -23.87 8.26
N LYS A 75 25.82 -24.81 9.11
CA LYS A 75 26.68 -24.55 10.27
C LYS A 75 27.99 -23.81 9.94
N LYS A 76 28.47 -23.94 8.71
CA LYS A 76 29.65 -23.21 8.23
C LYS A 76 29.46 -21.69 8.15
N PHE A 77 28.22 -21.23 8.14
CA PHE A 77 27.81 -19.81 8.06
C PHE A 77 27.33 -19.24 9.39
N GLU A 78 27.15 -20.09 10.40
CA GLU A 78 26.81 -19.67 11.76
C GLU A 78 28.11 -19.35 12.52
N THR A 79 28.49 -18.08 12.49
CA THR A 79 29.54 -17.56 13.38
C THR A 79 28.88 -17.27 14.72
N SER A 80 29.25 -18.02 15.78
CA SER A 80 28.80 -17.87 17.19
C SER A 80 27.30 -17.70 17.39
N VAL A 81 26.71 -18.68 18.08
CA VAL A 81 25.31 -18.64 18.50
C VAL A 81 25.14 -17.52 19.54
N ASP A 82 24.58 -16.40 19.12
CA ASP A 82 24.05 -15.41 20.06
C ASP A 82 22.75 -15.97 20.61
N VAL A 83 22.80 -16.45 21.87
CA VAL A 83 21.68 -17.09 22.56
C VAL A 83 20.54 -16.09 22.79
N SER A 84 20.82 -14.77 22.78
CA SER A 84 19.82 -13.71 22.89
C SER A 84 18.81 -13.70 21.74
N SER A 85 19.20 -14.22 20.57
CA SER A 85 18.29 -14.33 19.41
C SER A 85 17.19 -15.39 19.56
N TYR A 86 17.27 -16.27 20.57
CA TYR A 86 16.24 -17.28 20.82
C TYR A 86 15.07 -16.73 21.63
N GLU A 87 15.28 -15.74 22.49
CA GLU A 87 14.22 -15.09 23.24
C GLU A 87 13.32 -14.25 22.33
N ASP A 88 13.90 -13.59 21.31
CA ASP A 88 13.15 -12.86 20.27
C ASP A 88 12.29 -13.76 19.38
N LEU A 89 12.64 -15.06 19.25
CA LEU A 89 11.86 -16.03 18.47
C LEU A 89 10.56 -16.46 19.19
N PHE A 90 10.49 -16.27 20.50
CA PHE A 90 9.31 -16.59 21.32
C PHE A 90 8.55 -15.34 21.77
N SER A 91 9.10 -14.15 21.55
CA SER A 91 8.35 -12.92 21.70
C SER A 91 7.27 -12.90 20.63
N PRO A 92 5.98 -12.69 20.99
CA PRO A 92 4.98 -12.41 19.98
C PRO A 92 5.51 -11.21 19.17
N PRO A 93 5.34 -11.20 17.83
CA PRO A 93 5.70 -10.03 17.04
C PRO A 93 5.03 -8.83 17.71
N ASP A 94 5.80 -7.77 17.95
CA ASP A 94 5.22 -6.52 18.43
C ASP A 94 4.00 -6.25 17.58
N GLU A 95 2.82 -6.24 18.18
CA GLU A 95 1.62 -5.84 17.47
C GLU A 95 1.92 -4.47 16.87
N PRO A 96 1.72 -4.29 15.57
CA PRO A 96 2.00 -3.01 14.95
C PRO A 96 1.23 -1.96 15.75
N VAL A 97 1.96 -1.02 16.37
CA VAL A 97 1.34 0.04 17.17
C VAL A 97 0.38 0.77 16.24
N GLU A 98 -0.91 0.50 16.41
CA GLU A 98 -1.94 1.11 15.59
C GLU A 98 -1.85 2.63 15.77
N GLN A 99 -1.57 3.31 14.67
CA GLN A 99 -1.52 4.77 14.67
C GLN A 99 -2.93 5.30 14.93
N ARG A 100 -3.08 6.06 16.01
CA ARG A 100 -4.33 6.75 16.36
C ARG A 100 -4.03 8.21 16.62
N ILE A 101 -4.85 9.09 16.06
CA ILE A 101 -4.70 10.53 16.23
C ILE A 101 -6.06 11.20 16.43
N ASP A 102 -6.02 12.37 17.01
CA ASP A 102 -7.19 13.25 17.07
C ASP A 102 -7.24 14.16 15.83
N LEU A 103 -8.44 14.50 15.40
CA LEU A 103 -8.65 15.57 14.43
C LEU A 103 -8.25 16.92 15.05
N PRO A 104 -7.93 17.93 14.22
CA PRO A 104 -7.66 19.28 14.74
C PRO A 104 -8.77 19.75 15.68
N LYS A 105 -8.42 20.42 16.79
CA LYS A 105 -9.39 20.90 17.79
C LYS A 105 -10.45 21.81 17.19
N GLU A 106 -10.09 22.56 16.18
CA GLU A 106 -10.95 23.48 15.43
C GLU A 106 -11.71 22.83 14.27
N PHE A 107 -11.68 21.50 14.19
CA PHE A 107 -12.40 20.75 13.14
C PHE A 107 -13.91 20.92 13.25
N VAL A 108 -14.54 21.36 12.16
CA VAL A 108 -15.98 21.47 12.02
C VAL A 108 -16.46 20.51 10.94
N SER A 109 -17.33 19.58 11.29
CA SER A 109 -17.89 18.60 10.34
C SER A 109 -18.83 19.28 9.35
N LEU A 110 -18.74 18.87 8.07
CA LEU A 110 -19.68 19.26 7.00
C LEU A 110 -20.87 18.29 6.88
N THR A 111 -20.96 17.27 7.72
CA THR A 111 -22.07 16.30 7.68
C THR A 111 -23.36 16.87 8.26
N GLY A 112 -23.27 17.89 9.12
CA GLY A 112 -24.38 18.58 9.75
C GLY A 112 -24.65 19.97 9.16
N LYS A 113 -25.76 20.57 9.58
CA LYS A 113 -26.02 21.99 9.31
C LYS A 113 -25.21 22.84 10.28
N THR A 114 -24.51 23.85 9.77
CA THR A 114 -23.77 24.81 10.60
C THR A 114 -23.79 26.20 9.94
N THR A 115 -23.78 27.22 10.78
CA THR A 115 -23.60 28.64 10.37
C THR A 115 -22.19 29.13 10.64
N HIS A 116 -21.29 28.21 11.02
CA HIS A 116 -19.91 28.57 11.32
C HIS A 116 -19.21 29.18 10.10
N LYS A 117 -18.36 30.19 10.35
CA LYS A 117 -17.55 30.79 9.28
C LYS A 117 -16.72 29.72 8.56
N GLY A 118 -16.49 29.89 7.30
CA GLY A 118 -15.78 28.90 6.48
C GLY A 118 -16.66 27.80 5.87
N HIS A 119 -17.91 27.62 6.35
CA HIS A 119 -18.82 26.59 5.83
C HIS A 119 -19.07 26.73 4.32
N PHE A 120 -19.51 27.90 3.89
CA PHE A 120 -19.80 28.13 2.47
C PHE A 120 -18.57 28.08 1.56
N PRO A 121 -17.42 28.70 1.89
CA PRO A 121 -16.19 28.52 1.13
C PRO A 121 -15.76 27.07 1.00
N ALA A 122 -15.81 26.30 2.10
CA ALA A 122 -15.47 24.88 2.10
C ALA A 122 -16.38 24.06 1.18
N LEU A 123 -17.71 24.26 1.27
CA LEU A 123 -18.67 23.57 0.41
C LEU A 123 -18.48 23.94 -1.07
N ARG A 124 -18.27 25.23 -1.37
CA ARG A 124 -18.02 25.70 -2.74
C ARG A 124 -16.80 25.00 -3.33
N TYR A 125 -15.68 25.00 -2.61
CA TYR A 125 -14.47 24.33 -3.04
C TYR A 125 -14.69 22.84 -3.34
N LEU A 126 -15.38 22.13 -2.42
CA LEU A 126 -15.70 20.70 -2.61
C LEU A 126 -16.61 20.48 -3.82
N LYS A 127 -17.62 21.36 -4.02
CA LYS A 127 -18.52 21.30 -5.18
C LYS A 127 -17.75 21.51 -6.50
N GLU A 128 -16.86 22.49 -6.54
CA GLU A 128 -16.00 22.75 -7.71
C GLU A 128 -15.12 21.53 -8.06
N ARG A 129 -14.73 20.73 -7.06
CA ARG A 129 -14.03 19.46 -7.23
C ARG A 129 -14.96 18.26 -7.48
N GLY A 130 -16.25 18.50 -7.67
CA GLY A 130 -17.23 17.43 -7.90
C GLY A 130 -17.46 16.50 -6.71
N ILE A 131 -17.14 16.95 -5.49
CA ILE A 131 -17.43 16.20 -4.26
C ILE A 131 -18.89 16.41 -3.90
N THR A 132 -19.65 15.33 -3.83
CA THR A 132 -21.08 15.32 -3.52
C THR A 132 -21.32 15.30 -2.02
N ARG A 133 -22.59 15.52 -1.62
CA ARG A 133 -23.01 15.37 -0.23
C ARG A 133 -22.77 13.94 0.29
N ASP A 134 -23.01 12.93 -0.54
CA ASP A 134 -22.78 11.52 -0.17
C ASP A 134 -21.30 11.24 0.11
N HIS A 135 -20.41 11.83 -0.70
CA HIS A 135 -18.97 11.78 -0.44
C HIS A 135 -18.62 12.43 0.91
N ILE A 136 -19.18 13.63 1.21
CA ILE A 136 -18.96 14.33 2.49
C ILE A 136 -19.43 13.47 3.66
N MET A 137 -20.60 12.87 3.54
CA MET A 137 -21.18 12.02 4.59
C MET A 137 -20.36 10.75 4.81
N ARG A 138 -20.01 10.05 3.72
CA ARG A 138 -19.25 8.79 3.78
C ARG A 138 -17.84 9.02 4.35
N TRP A 139 -17.14 10.04 3.86
CA TRP A 139 -15.76 10.33 4.24
C TRP A 139 -15.63 11.21 5.48
N LYS A 140 -16.75 11.60 6.12
CA LYS A 140 -16.80 12.47 7.30
C LYS A 140 -16.00 13.77 7.10
N ILE A 141 -16.04 14.32 5.89
CA ILE A 141 -15.29 15.51 5.51
C ILE A 141 -15.73 16.71 6.35
N GLY A 142 -14.76 17.48 6.79
CA GLY A 142 -14.97 18.74 7.50
C GLY A 142 -13.97 19.80 7.08
N TYR A 143 -13.85 20.82 7.89
CA TYR A 143 -12.95 21.95 7.64
C TYR A 143 -12.50 22.60 8.94
N CYS A 144 -11.44 23.40 8.86
CA CYS A 144 -11.01 24.33 9.92
C CYS A 144 -11.07 25.74 9.35
N ALA A 145 -11.85 26.62 9.99
CA ALA A 145 -11.90 28.04 9.63
C ALA A 145 -10.86 28.87 10.37
N ASP A 146 -10.39 28.36 11.49
CA ASP A 146 -9.47 29.02 12.44
C ASP A 146 -8.34 28.09 12.82
N GLY A 147 -7.41 28.58 13.64
CA GLY A 147 -6.33 27.81 14.25
C GLY A 147 -5.23 27.41 13.28
N GLU A 148 -4.51 26.38 13.65
CA GLU A 148 -3.35 25.89 12.91
C GLU A 148 -3.68 25.43 11.48
N PHE A 149 -4.87 24.87 11.29
CA PHE A 149 -5.38 24.35 10.01
C PHE A 149 -6.39 25.29 9.34
N ALA A 150 -6.39 26.59 9.74
CA ALA A 150 -7.29 27.58 9.14
C ALA A 150 -7.29 27.53 7.61
N GLY A 151 -8.46 27.70 6.99
CA GLY A 151 -8.61 27.72 5.54
C GLY A 151 -8.43 26.34 4.87
N ARG A 152 -8.63 25.21 5.60
CA ARG A 152 -8.39 23.87 5.04
C ARG A 152 -9.60 22.95 5.18
N ILE A 153 -9.85 22.21 4.10
CA ILE A 153 -10.67 20.99 4.12
C ILE A 153 -9.88 19.92 4.85
N ILE A 154 -10.54 19.23 5.78
CA ILE A 154 -10.00 18.09 6.51
C ILE A 154 -10.72 16.84 6.03
N ILE A 155 -9.98 15.88 5.53
CA ILE A 155 -10.49 14.57 5.10
C ILE A 155 -9.87 13.52 6.01
N PRO A 156 -10.62 13.00 7.00
CA PRO A 156 -10.15 11.96 7.90
C PRO A 156 -9.89 10.65 7.18
N SER A 157 -8.95 9.88 7.70
CA SER A 157 -8.74 8.47 7.40
C SER A 157 -9.11 7.65 8.62
N PHE A 158 -9.78 6.52 8.39
CA PHE A 158 -10.18 5.58 9.43
C PHE A 158 -9.53 4.22 9.16
N ASN A 159 -8.88 3.66 10.16
CA ASN A 159 -8.39 2.29 10.10
C ASN A 159 -9.54 1.27 10.10
N LYS A 160 -9.23 -0.02 9.96
CA LYS A 160 -10.21 -1.11 9.95
C LYS A 160 -11.15 -1.14 11.17
N ASP A 161 -10.70 -0.62 12.34
CA ASP A 161 -11.45 -0.59 13.60
C ASP A 161 -12.26 0.70 13.78
N GLY A 162 -12.20 1.62 12.82
CA GLY A 162 -12.93 2.88 12.82
C GLY A 162 -12.27 4.02 13.62
N TRP A 163 -11.01 3.86 14.04
CA TRP A 163 -10.24 4.94 14.65
C TRP A 163 -9.60 5.83 13.59
N VAL A 164 -9.52 7.13 13.87
CA VAL A 164 -8.77 8.06 13.00
C VAL A 164 -7.29 7.73 13.10
N ASP A 165 -6.68 7.36 11.98
CA ASP A 165 -5.26 7.02 11.86
C ASP A 165 -4.46 8.09 11.09
N TYR A 166 -5.13 8.91 10.29
CA TYR A 166 -4.54 10.01 9.53
C TYR A 166 -5.61 11.04 9.15
N TYR A 167 -5.21 12.16 8.59
CA TYR A 167 -6.07 13.06 7.85
C TYR A 167 -5.27 13.83 6.79
N VAL A 168 -5.95 14.23 5.73
CA VAL A 168 -5.41 15.18 4.75
C VAL A 168 -6.03 16.53 4.99
N ALA A 169 -5.19 17.58 5.09
CA ALA A 169 -5.62 18.96 5.24
C ALA A 169 -5.23 19.78 4.01
N ARG A 170 -6.22 20.07 3.15
CA ARG A 170 -6.06 20.75 1.88
C ARG A 170 -6.59 22.18 1.93
N SER A 171 -5.75 23.18 1.57
CA SER A 171 -6.21 24.56 1.42
C SER A 171 -7.32 24.69 0.37
N TRP A 172 -8.39 25.44 0.70
CA TRP A 172 -9.41 25.82 -0.27
C TRP A 172 -9.18 27.20 -0.89
N GLY A 173 -8.11 27.90 -0.47
CA GLY A 173 -7.75 29.24 -0.90
C GLY A 173 -6.27 29.39 -1.22
N PHE A 174 -5.67 30.41 -0.67
CA PHE A 174 -4.26 30.78 -0.92
C PHE A 174 -3.30 30.36 0.18
N GLU A 175 -3.78 29.67 1.23
CA GLU A 175 -2.96 29.25 2.36
C GLU A 175 -1.86 28.30 1.90
N TRP A 176 -0.62 28.65 2.24
CA TRP A 176 0.56 27.85 1.99
C TRP A 176 1.02 27.11 3.26
N PRO A 177 1.48 25.85 3.17
CA PRO A 177 1.53 24.99 2.00
C PRO A 177 0.13 24.51 1.57
N ARG A 178 -0.03 24.15 0.29
CA ARG A 178 -1.29 23.64 -0.29
C ARG A 178 -1.84 22.44 0.48
N TYR A 179 -0.97 21.57 0.98
CA TYR A 179 -1.28 20.48 1.92
C TYR A 179 -0.50 20.67 3.21
N LYS A 180 -1.19 20.60 4.35
CA LYS A 180 -0.59 20.63 5.69
C LYS A 180 -1.11 19.43 6.48
N ASN A 181 -0.52 18.28 6.21
CA ASN A 181 -0.93 17.03 6.86
C ASN A 181 -0.28 16.86 8.24
N PRO A 182 -0.78 15.97 9.11
CA PRO A 182 -0.16 15.69 10.39
C PRO A 182 1.27 15.14 10.20
N PRO A 183 2.23 15.47 11.08
CA PRO A 183 3.63 15.06 10.98
C PRO A 183 3.85 13.63 11.49
N ILE A 184 3.11 12.67 10.95
CA ILE A 184 3.13 11.27 11.31
C ILE A 184 3.32 10.39 10.07
N SER A 185 3.47 9.08 10.26
CA SER A 185 3.65 8.15 9.14
C SER A 185 2.51 8.22 8.14
N ARG A 186 2.85 8.20 6.84
CA ARG A 186 1.91 8.04 5.71
C ARG A 186 1.82 6.59 5.24
N ASP A 187 2.54 5.69 5.90
CA ASP A 187 2.51 4.27 5.58
C ASP A 187 1.29 3.63 6.26
N ILE A 188 0.14 3.93 5.74
CA ILE A 188 -1.19 3.49 6.16
C ILE A 188 -2.02 3.10 4.94
N ILE A 189 -3.13 2.42 5.17
CA ILE A 189 -4.20 2.24 4.18
C ILE A 189 -5.25 3.31 4.44
N PHE A 190 -5.22 4.40 3.67
CA PHE A 190 -6.13 5.52 3.89
C PHE A 190 -7.59 5.08 3.73
N ASN A 191 -8.39 5.25 4.78
CA ASN A 191 -9.80 4.81 4.85
C ASN A 191 -10.00 3.30 4.67
N GLU A 192 -9.16 2.48 5.29
CA GLU A 192 -9.25 1.02 5.26
C GLU A 192 -10.65 0.52 5.66
N LEU A 193 -11.31 1.22 6.61
CA LEU A 193 -12.68 0.94 7.04
C LEU A 193 -13.69 0.79 5.88
N TYR A 194 -13.46 1.50 4.78
CA TYR A 194 -14.40 1.55 3.64
C TYR A 194 -13.93 0.70 2.44
N LEU A 195 -12.78 0.04 2.55
CA LEU A 195 -12.26 -0.82 1.49
C LEU A 195 -12.97 -2.17 1.48
N ASN A 196 -13.32 -2.59 0.27
CA ASN A 196 -13.80 -3.94 -0.01
C ASN A 196 -12.70 -4.72 -0.74
N TRP A 197 -12.09 -5.68 -0.05
CA TRP A 197 -11.00 -6.50 -0.60
C TRP A 197 -11.48 -7.58 -1.58
N ASP A 198 -12.80 -7.87 -1.61
CA ASP A 198 -13.43 -8.79 -2.56
C ASP A 198 -13.66 -8.15 -3.94
N GLU A 199 -13.54 -6.83 -4.02
CA GLU A 199 -13.65 -6.04 -5.24
C GLU A 199 -12.27 -5.58 -5.73
N GLU A 200 -12.21 -5.09 -6.97
CA GLU A 200 -11.03 -4.45 -7.52
C GLU A 200 -10.65 -3.20 -6.71
N VAL A 201 -9.37 -3.11 -6.32
CA VAL A 201 -8.83 -1.97 -5.59
C VAL A 201 -8.12 -1.04 -6.56
N VAL A 202 -8.54 0.22 -6.60
CA VAL A 202 -7.90 1.25 -7.44
C VAL A 202 -6.80 1.95 -6.66
N ILE A 203 -5.60 1.98 -7.17
CA ILE A 203 -4.48 2.78 -6.61
C ILE A 203 -4.43 4.11 -7.35
N VAL A 204 -4.47 5.21 -6.60
CA VAL A 204 -4.49 6.58 -7.11
C VAL A 204 -3.43 7.45 -6.42
N GLU A 205 -3.17 8.67 -6.94
CA GLU A 205 -2.17 9.57 -6.35
C GLU A 205 -2.68 10.25 -5.07
N GLY A 206 -3.88 10.78 -5.09
CA GLY A 206 -4.41 11.64 -4.06
C GLY A 206 -5.75 11.22 -3.47
N VAL A 207 -6.14 11.86 -2.36
CA VAL A 207 -7.38 11.53 -1.65
C VAL A 207 -8.62 11.92 -2.45
N PHE A 208 -8.58 13.02 -3.22
CA PHE A 208 -9.71 13.41 -4.06
C PHE A 208 -9.97 12.41 -5.18
N ASP A 209 -8.90 11.84 -5.72
CA ASP A 209 -8.98 10.76 -6.71
C ASP A 209 -9.61 9.50 -6.10
N ALA A 210 -9.20 9.15 -4.87
CA ALA A 210 -9.76 8.01 -4.14
C ALA A 210 -11.26 8.18 -3.86
N ILE A 211 -11.70 9.38 -3.48
CA ILE A 211 -13.13 9.68 -3.29
C ILE A 211 -13.93 9.43 -4.58
N LYS A 212 -13.35 9.82 -5.73
CA LYS A 212 -14.00 9.65 -7.04
C LYS A 212 -13.97 8.21 -7.53
N ALA A 213 -12.84 7.52 -7.35
CA ALA A 213 -12.66 6.15 -7.78
C ALA A 213 -13.47 5.13 -6.95
N GLY A 214 -13.82 5.46 -5.70
CA GLY A 214 -14.68 4.65 -4.82
C GLY A 214 -13.91 3.64 -3.99
N ASN A 215 -13.73 2.39 -4.45
CA ASN A 215 -12.93 1.37 -3.76
C ASN A 215 -11.44 1.59 -4.10
N ALA A 216 -10.80 2.56 -3.43
CA ALA A 216 -9.49 3.04 -3.83
C ALA A 216 -8.58 3.40 -2.66
N ILE A 217 -7.26 3.27 -2.89
CA ILE A 217 -6.20 3.62 -1.94
C ILE A 217 -5.34 4.72 -2.57
N PRO A 218 -5.25 5.92 -1.94
CA PRO A 218 -4.35 6.96 -2.38
C PRO A 218 -2.93 6.73 -1.87
N LEU A 219 -1.93 7.00 -2.70
CA LEU A 219 -0.51 6.88 -2.35
C LEU A 219 0.00 8.05 -1.48
N LEU A 220 -0.75 9.13 -1.32
CA LEU A 220 -0.43 10.30 -0.50
C LEU A 220 0.95 10.93 -0.82
N GLY A 221 1.37 10.92 -2.09
CA GLY A 221 2.68 11.42 -2.52
C GLY A 221 3.84 10.46 -2.24
N SER A 222 3.55 9.22 -1.85
CA SER A 222 4.54 8.15 -1.68
C SER A 222 4.59 7.24 -2.92
N THR A 223 5.49 6.26 -2.89
CA THR A 223 5.56 5.18 -3.88
C THR A 223 5.29 3.87 -3.16
N LEU A 224 4.51 2.98 -3.77
CA LEU A 224 4.29 1.64 -3.25
C LEU A 224 5.62 0.89 -3.23
N ARG A 225 6.05 0.47 -2.05
CA ARG A 225 7.31 -0.26 -1.81
C ARG A 225 7.03 -1.61 -1.18
N GLU A 226 7.88 -2.58 -1.48
CA GLU A 226 7.88 -3.85 -0.75
C GLU A 226 8.02 -3.57 0.76
N GLY A 227 7.15 -4.17 1.57
CA GLY A 227 7.11 -3.97 3.02
C GLY A 227 6.33 -2.76 3.49
N SER A 228 5.74 -1.94 2.60
CA SER A 228 4.75 -0.93 3.02
C SER A 228 3.41 -1.58 3.40
N VAL A 229 2.67 -0.94 4.29
CA VAL A 229 1.36 -1.44 4.77
C VAL A 229 0.40 -1.71 3.60
N ILE A 230 0.35 -0.80 2.61
CA ILE A 230 -0.47 -0.98 1.40
C ILE A 230 -0.02 -2.22 0.62
N PHE A 231 1.29 -2.39 0.40
CA PHE A 231 1.83 -3.54 -0.33
C PHE A 231 1.49 -4.86 0.37
N GLU A 232 1.71 -4.93 1.69
CA GLU A 232 1.40 -6.11 2.49
C GLU A 232 -0.08 -6.48 2.40
N ALA A 233 -0.97 -5.50 2.51
CA ALA A 233 -2.41 -5.72 2.43
C ALA A 233 -2.85 -6.21 1.04
N LEU A 234 -2.34 -5.61 -0.05
CA LEU A 234 -2.64 -6.06 -1.41
C LEU A 234 -2.20 -7.51 -1.65
N VAL A 235 -1.01 -7.87 -1.15
CA VAL A 235 -0.47 -9.23 -1.29
C VAL A 235 -1.22 -10.24 -0.42
N LYS A 236 -1.55 -9.88 0.81
CA LYS A 236 -2.27 -10.71 1.78
C LYS A 236 -3.68 -11.03 1.29
N ASN A 237 -4.40 -10.03 0.83
CA ASN A 237 -5.77 -10.18 0.31
C ASN A 237 -5.81 -10.71 -1.13
N ASN A 238 -4.65 -10.92 -1.78
CA ASN A 238 -4.56 -11.29 -3.19
C ASN A 238 -5.42 -10.39 -4.09
N ALA A 239 -5.39 -9.08 -3.81
CA ALA A 239 -6.24 -8.08 -4.42
C ALA A 239 -6.01 -7.98 -5.93
N ARG A 240 -7.09 -7.77 -6.70
CA ARG A 240 -6.99 -7.33 -8.09
C ARG A 240 -6.82 -5.82 -8.12
N VAL A 241 -5.70 -5.34 -8.68
CA VAL A 241 -5.28 -3.95 -8.59
C VAL A 241 -5.46 -3.24 -9.92
N LEU A 242 -6.12 -2.07 -9.88
CA LEU A 242 -6.19 -1.14 -10.99
C LEU A 242 -5.34 0.09 -10.66
N LEU A 243 -4.43 0.46 -11.56
CA LEU A 243 -3.57 1.63 -11.41
C LEU A 243 -4.17 2.79 -12.19
N ALA A 244 -4.59 3.85 -11.48
CA ALA A 244 -5.11 5.08 -12.06
C ALA A 244 -4.25 6.26 -11.54
N LEU A 245 -2.99 6.27 -11.94
CA LEU A 245 -2.03 7.32 -11.60
C LEU A 245 -2.09 8.44 -12.65
N ASP A 246 -1.53 9.61 -12.31
CA ASP A 246 -1.46 10.75 -13.21
C ASP A 246 -0.73 10.38 -14.51
N ALA A 247 -1.08 11.02 -15.63
CA ALA A 247 -0.57 10.65 -16.95
C ALA A 247 0.97 10.72 -17.08
N ASP A 248 1.62 11.57 -16.28
CA ASP A 248 3.08 11.70 -16.21
C ASP A 248 3.75 10.65 -15.31
N ALA A 249 2.97 9.90 -14.53
CA ALA A 249 3.45 8.86 -13.60
C ALA A 249 3.59 7.45 -14.22
N GLN A 250 3.69 7.33 -15.53
CA GLN A 250 3.75 6.03 -16.24
C GLN A 250 4.88 5.13 -15.72
N ARG A 251 6.09 5.68 -15.48
CA ARG A 251 7.22 4.90 -14.90
C ARG A 251 6.91 4.35 -13.52
N LYS A 252 6.19 5.14 -12.70
CA LYS A 252 5.75 4.74 -11.36
C LYS A 252 4.73 3.61 -11.45
N SER A 253 3.75 3.72 -12.34
CA SER A 253 2.76 2.69 -12.63
C SER A 253 3.41 1.36 -13.02
N GLN A 254 4.34 1.38 -13.99
CA GLN A 254 5.09 0.21 -14.42
C GLN A 254 5.92 -0.41 -13.28
N SER A 255 6.56 0.42 -12.44
CA SER A 255 7.33 -0.06 -11.30
C SER A 255 6.44 -0.78 -10.27
N ILE A 256 5.28 -0.21 -9.96
CA ILE A 256 4.28 -0.80 -9.06
C ILE A 256 3.78 -2.13 -9.63
N ALA A 257 3.35 -2.15 -10.90
CA ALA A 257 2.88 -3.35 -11.57
C ALA A 257 3.92 -4.47 -11.56
N ARG A 258 5.19 -4.14 -11.84
CA ARG A 258 6.29 -5.09 -11.79
C ARG A 258 6.49 -5.70 -10.41
N ILE A 259 6.51 -4.88 -9.36
CA ILE A 259 6.66 -5.36 -7.98
C ILE A 259 5.49 -6.29 -7.62
N LEU A 260 4.26 -5.88 -7.85
CA LEU A 260 3.07 -6.66 -7.52
C LEU A 260 3.00 -7.98 -8.32
N SER A 261 3.42 -7.97 -9.60
CA SER A 261 3.43 -9.18 -10.43
C SER A 261 4.36 -10.28 -9.92
N PHE A 262 5.48 -9.93 -9.26
CA PHE A 262 6.35 -10.93 -8.63
C PHE A 262 5.63 -11.71 -7.53
N TYR A 263 4.69 -11.06 -6.84
CA TYR A 263 3.89 -11.66 -5.78
C TYR A 263 2.57 -12.26 -6.32
N GLY A 264 2.43 -12.35 -7.65
CA GLY A 264 1.27 -12.95 -8.30
C GLY A 264 -0.01 -12.12 -8.15
N ILE A 265 0.12 -10.81 -7.96
CA ILE A 265 -0.99 -9.86 -7.98
C ILE A 265 -1.22 -9.40 -9.41
N GLU A 266 -2.46 -9.54 -9.88
CA GLU A 266 -2.87 -9.02 -11.17
C GLU A 266 -3.03 -7.51 -11.12
N THR A 267 -2.42 -6.81 -12.07
CA THR A 267 -2.50 -5.35 -12.19
C THR A 267 -3.01 -4.94 -13.55
N TYR A 268 -3.86 -3.94 -13.57
CA TYR A 268 -4.44 -3.35 -14.77
C TYR A 268 -4.21 -1.85 -14.74
N ALA A 269 -3.98 -1.21 -15.87
CA ALA A 269 -3.83 0.23 -16.00
C ALA A 269 -5.14 0.84 -16.51
N ILE A 270 -5.62 1.87 -15.82
CA ILE A 270 -6.71 2.73 -16.28
C ILE A 270 -6.06 3.89 -17.04
N ASP A 271 -6.52 4.14 -18.25
CA ASP A 271 -6.07 5.28 -19.04
C ASP A 271 -6.56 6.60 -18.41
N THR A 272 -5.64 7.44 -17.98
CA THR A 272 -5.93 8.78 -17.41
C THR A 272 -5.62 9.92 -18.38
N THR A 273 -5.23 9.62 -19.63
CA THR A 273 -4.90 10.64 -20.62
C THR A 273 -6.08 11.59 -20.91
N GLY A 274 -5.76 12.88 -21.11
CA GLY A 274 -6.74 13.93 -21.36
C GLY A 274 -7.35 14.55 -20.10
N PHE A 275 -6.98 14.09 -18.90
CA PHE A 275 -7.36 14.68 -17.62
C PHE A 275 -6.11 14.95 -16.77
N GLU A 276 -6.17 15.97 -15.90
CA GLU A 276 -5.09 16.29 -14.98
C GLU A 276 -4.88 15.16 -13.97
N ASP A 277 -5.99 14.68 -13.39
CA ASP A 277 -6.05 13.59 -12.42
C ASP A 277 -7.42 12.86 -12.52
N VAL A 278 -7.59 11.77 -11.76
CA VAL A 278 -8.87 11.04 -11.66
C VAL A 278 -9.95 11.92 -11.04
N GLY A 279 -9.58 12.83 -10.14
CA GLY A 279 -10.50 13.78 -9.50
C GLY A 279 -11.15 14.75 -10.49
N ALA A 280 -10.45 15.10 -11.58
CA ALA A 280 -10.95 15.95 -12.65
C ALA A 280 -11.83 15.19 -13.67
N MET A 281 -11.74 13.84 -13.71
CA MET A 281 -12.47 13.02 -14.67
C MET A 281 -13.97 12.93 -14.33
N PRO A 282 -14.90 13.06 -15.31
CA PRO A 282 -16.31 12.77 -15.08
C PRO A 282 -16.55 11.34 -14.61
N LYS A 283 -17.53 11.13 -13.73
CA LYS A 283 -17.78 9.80 -13.13
C LYS A 283 -18.08 8.72 -14.16
N ASP A 284 -18.88 9.05 -15.17
CA ASP A 284 -19.25 8.10 -16.23
C ASP A 284 -18.05 7.74 -17.10
N GLU A 285 -17.19 8.72 -17.40
CA GLU A 285 -15.95 8.50 -18.14
C GLU A 285 -14.99 7.58 -17.34
N PHE A 286 -14.81 7.85 -16.05
CA PHE A 286 -13.99 7.00 -15.19
C PHE A 286 -14.51 5.56 -15.18
N LYS A 287 -15.82 5.37 -15.09
CA LYS A 287 -16.45 4.04 -15.11
C LYS A 287 -16.12 3.30 -16.41
N VAL A 288 -16.30 3.96 -17.58
CA VAL A 288 -15.98 3.36 -18.88
C VAL A 288 -14.51 3.00 -18.98
N ARG A 289 -13.61 3.87 -18.55
CA ARG A 289 -12.17 3.61 -18.57
C ARG A 289 -11.76 2.49 -17.60
N LYS A 290 -12.41 2.42 -16.45
CA LYS A 290 -12.22 1.33 -15.50
C LYS A 290 -12.60 -0.02 -16.10
N GLU A 291 -13.75 -0.10 -16.78
CA GLU A 291 -14.21 -1.31 -17.45
C GLU A 291 -13.29 -1.74 -18.60
N ASN A 292 -12.62 -0.79 -19.26
CA ASN A 292 -11.66 -1.00 -20.33
C ASN A 292 -10.19 -1.02 -19.87
N ALA A 293 -9.93 -1.17 -18.58
CA ALA A 293 -8.58 -1.18 -18.04
C ALA A 293 -7.72 -2.28 -18.68
N SER A 294 -6.53 -1.92 -19.15
CA SER A 294 -5.62 -2.85 -19.84
C SER A 294 -4.76 -3.62 -18.85
N PHE A 295 -4.53 -4.92 -19.13
CA PHE A 295 -3.64 -5.74 -18.31
C PHE A 295 -2.21 -5.20 -18.33
N ASN A 296 -1.65 -4.92 -17.15
CA ASN A 296 -0.32 -4.36 -16.97
C ASN A 296 0.64 -5.44 -16.43
N GLY A 297 0.86 -6.50 -17.21
CA GLY A 297 1.71 -7.64 -16.84
C GLY A 297 3.13 -7.55 -17.41
N LYS A 298 3.97 -8.53 -17.08
CA LYS A 298 5.38 -8.61 -17.52
C LYS A 298 5.53 -8.59 -19.05
N ASP A 299 4.58 -9.15 -19.76
CA ASP A 299 4.64 -9.30 -21.21
C ASP A 299 4.39 -7.98 -21.95
N ASN A 300 3.53 -7.10 -21.41
CA ASN A 300 3.31 -5.77 -21.97
C ASN A 300 4.55 -4.88 -21.85
N TYR A 301 5.29 -4.97 -20.77
CA TYR A 301 6.55 -4.22 -20.60
C TYR A 301 7.61 -4.63 -21.62
N LEU A 302 7.72 -5.92 -21.92
CA LEU A 302 8.63 -6.44 -22.94
C LEU A 302 8.19 -6.02 -24.36
N LEU A 303 6.89 -6.07 -24.65
CA LEU A 303 6.31 -5.61 -25.91
C LEU A 303 6.49 -4.12 -26.14
N GLU A 304 6.18 -3.27 -25.14
CA GLU A 304 6.40 -1.82 -25.24
C GLU A 304 7.89 -1.48 -25.43
N LYS A 305 8.80 -2.20 -24.78
CA LYS A 305 10.24 -2.01 -24.94
C LYS A 305 10.74 -2.45 -26.31
N LEU A 306 10.14 -3.48 -26.91
CA LEU A 306 10.44 -3.94 -28.27
C LEU A 306 9.89 -2.98 -29.33
N LEU A 307 8.73 -2.35 -29.07
CA LEU A 307 8.11 -1.40 -29.99
C LEU A 307 8.69 0.03 -29.90
N SER A 308 9.50 0.31 -28.85
CA SER A 308 10.18 1.60 -28.66
C SER A 308 11.63 1.64 -29.17
N ILE A 309 12.10 0.55 -29.81
CA ILE A 309 13.35 0.43 -30.55
C ILE A 309 13.08 0.59 -32.04
#